data_4a954215bf9fe6192cb83a2dfe0ed652
#
_entry.id   4a954215bf9fe6192cb83a2dfe0ed652
#
_cell.length_a   1.000
_cell.length_b   1.000
_cell.length_c   1.000
_cell.angle_alpha   90.00
_cell.angle_beta   90.00
_cell.angle_gamma   90.00
#
_symmetry.space_group_name_H-M   'P 1'
#
loop_
_entity.id
_entity.type
_entity.pdbx_description
1 polymer ?
#
loop_
_entity_poly.entity_id
_entity_poly.type
_entity_poly.pdbx_seq_one_letter_code
_entity_poly.pdbx_strand_id
1 'polypeptide(L)'
;MIRDGKADRAILFCGTGIGVAIAANKVPGIRATAAHDSFSVERSILSNDCQVLTMGQRVVGVELARRLAKEWIGYAFDPQSSSAAKVRVLSDFEGC
;
A
#
# COMPACT_ATOMS: atom_id res chain seq x y z
N MET A 1 -3.88 13.96 0.21
CA MET A 1 -5.18 13.58 -0.37
C MET A 1 -5.85 12.43 0.36
N ILE A 2 -5.13 11.37 0.66
CA ILE A 2 -5.70 10.24 1.41
C ILE A 2 -6.01 10.64 2.84
N ARG A 3 -5.07 11.32 3.50
CA ARG A 3 -5.22 11.71 4.90
C ARG A 3 -6.39 12.67 5.14
N ASP A 4 -6.70 13.54 4.17
CA ASP A 4 -7.79 14.51 4.30
C ASP A 4 -9.11 14.00 3.71
N GLY A 5 -9.18 12.73 3.33
CA GLY A 5 -10.40 12.09 2.84
C GLY A 5 -10.74 12.36 1.39
N LYS A 6 -9.87 13.01 0.62
CA LYS A 6 -10.12 13.30 -0.79
C LYS A 6 -9.85 12.11 -1.70
N ALA A 7 -9.09 11.12 -1.22
CA ALA A 7 -8.83 9.88 -1.92
C ALA A 7 -8.71 8.76 -0.90
N ASP A 8 -9.02 7.53 -1.31
CA ASP A 8 -8.93 6.35 -0.44
C ASP A 8 -7.61 5.63 -0.61
N ARG A 9 -7.06 5.62 -1.82
CA ARG A 9 -5.86 4.88 -2.16
C ARG A 9 -5.05 5.63 -3.22
N ALA A 10 -3.76 5.29 -3.32
CA ALA A 10 -2.88 5.85 -4.33
C ALA A 10 -1.91 4.79 -4.83
N ILE A 11 -1.53 4.91 -6.10
CA ILE A 11 -0.45 4.11 -6.68
C ILE A 11 0.61 5.10 -7.15
N LEU A 12 1.84 4.90 -6.67
CA LEU A 12 2.96 5.79 -6.97
C LEU A 12 4.08 5.02 -7.67
N PHE A 13 4.76 5.69 -8.58
CA PHE A 13 5.86 5.10 -9.34
C PHE A 13 7.14 5.91 -9.17
N CYS A 14 8.26 5.21 -9.08
CA CYS A 14 9.59 5.79 -9.27
C CYS A 14 10.50 4.71 -9.87
N GLY A 15 11.82 4.84 -9.79
CA GLY A 15 12.73 3.84 -10.37
C GLY A 15 12.57 2.46 -9.76
N THR A 16 12.48 2.36 -8.45
CA THR A 16 12.34 1.09 -7.72
C THR A 16 11.04 0.97 -6.93
N GLY A 17 10.34 2.06 -6.72
CA GLY A 17 9.17 2.12 -5.84
C GLY A 17 9.53 2.28 -4.37
N ILE A 18 10.81 2.18 -4.02
CA ILE A 18 11.26 2.20 -2.61
C ILE A 18 11.23 3.62 -2.04
N GLY A 19 11.80 4.57 -2.76
CA GLY A 19 11.89 5.96 -2.28
C GLY A 19 10.53 6.59 -2.05
N VAL A 20 9.60 6.40 -2.99
CA VAL A 20 8.23 6.94 -2.85
C VAL A 20 7.47 6.24 -1.73
N ALA A 21 7.74 4.94 -1.48
CA ALA A 21 7.13 4.24 -0.36
C ALA A 21 7.62 4.83 0.98
N ILE A 22 8.91 5.05 1.10
CA ILE A 22 9.48 5.66 2.30
C ILE A 22 8.90 7.05 2.53
N ALA A 23 8.84 7.86 1.47
CA ALA A 23 8.28 9.21 1.55
C ALA A 23 6.80 9.18 1.98
N ALA A 24 6.00 8.31 1.39
CA ALA A 24 4.58 8.18 1.74
C ALA A 24 4.39 7.75 3.19
N ASN A 25 5.25 6.85 3.69
CA ASN A 25 5.18 6.38 5.08
C ASN A 25 5.55 7.45 6.11
N LYS A 26 6.12 8.57 5.69
CA LYS A 26 6.38 9.71 6.60
C LYS A 26 5.10 10.47 6.95
N VAL A 27 4.04 10.30 6.19
CA VAL A 27 2.75 10.93 6.50
C VAL A 27 2.02 10.08 7.54
N PRO A 28 1.70 10.62 8.73
CA PRO A 28 1.01 9.84 9.77
C PRO A 28 -0.30 9.24 9.26
N GLY A 29 -0.54 7.98 9.60
CA GLY A 29 -1.72 7.25 9.19
C GLY A 29 -1.62 6.60 7.82
N ILE A 30 -0.57 6.88 7.05
CA ILE A 30 -0.38 6.28 5.73
C ILE A 30 0.53 5.06 5.83
N ARG A 31 0.08 3.97 5.24
CA ARG A 31 0.83 2.72 5.11
C ARG A 31 1.07 2.48 3.64
N ALA A 32 2.33 2.58 3.22
CA ALA A 32 2.74 2.42 1.82
C ALA A 32 3.73 1.26 1.72
N THR A 33 3.64 0.52 0.62
CA THR A 33 4.59 -0.56 0.36
C THR A 33 4.91 -0.66 -1.12
N ALA A 34 6.15 -1.06 -1.41
CA ALA A 34 6.55 -1.44 -2.74
C ALA A 34 6.24 -2.93 -2.93
N ALA A 35 5.52 -3.28 -4.01
CA ALA A 35 5.21 -4.67 -4.30
C ALA A 35 5.13 -4.88 -5.81
N HIS A 36 5.76 -5.95 -6.29
CA HIS A 36 5.87 -6.25 -7.71
C HIS A 36 5.43 -7.67 -8.06
N ASP A 37 4.74 -8.34 -7.14
CA ASP A 37 4.19 -9.68 -7.34
C ASP A 37 2.80 -9.76 -6.74
N SER A 38 2.00 -10.72 -7.24
CA SER A 38 0.60 -10.83 -6.82
C SER A 38 0.43 -11.16 -5.35
N PHE A 39 1.32 -11.97 -4.77
CA PHE A 39 1.21 -12.33 -3.36
C PHE A 39 1.45 -11.12 -2.45
N SER A 40 2.51 -10.36 -2.72
CA SER A 40 2.83 -9.17 -1.93
C SER A 40 1.74 -8.09 -2.09
N VAL A 41 1.21 -7.93 -3.30
CA VAL A 41 0.11 -7.00 -3.58
C VAL A 41 -1.12 -7.37 -2.75
N GLU A 42 -1.49 -8.66 -2.73
CA GLU A 42 -2.60 -9.14 -1.93
C GLU A 42 -2.36 -8.87 -0.43
N ARG A 43 -1.19 -9.24 0.07
CA ARG A 43 -0.87 -9.08 1.49
C ARG A 43 -0.73 -7.63 1.91
N SER A 44 -0.41 -6.72 1.00
CA SER A 44 -0.34 -5.30 1.34
C SER A 44 -1.68 -4.79 1.89
N ILE A 45 -2.79 -5.30 1.38
CA ILE A 45 -4.13 -4.93 1.88
C ILE A 45 -4.62 -5.93 2.93
N LEU A 46 -4.62 -7.22 2.61
CA LEU A 46 -5.27 -8.21 3.49
C LEU A 46 -4.54 -8.39 4.81
N SER A 47 -3.23 -8.16 4.84
CA SER A 47 -2.42 -8.27 6.07
C SER A 47 -2.08 -6.92 6.69
N ASN A 48 -1.96 -5.86 5.90
CA ASN A 48 -1.37 -4.59 6.35
C ASN A 48 -2.25 -3.37 6.13
N ASP A 49 -3.37 -3.51 5.46
CA ASP A 49 -4.29 -2.41 5.18
C ASP A 49 -3.57 -1.18 4.62
N CYS A 50 -2.72 -1.38 3.61
CA CYS A 50 -2.00 -0.30 2.97
C CYS A 50 -2.90 0.52 2.08
N GLN A 51 -2.80 1.84 2.17
CA GLN A 51 -3.51 2.76 1.29
C GLN A 51 -2.70 3.12 0.05
N VAL A 52 -1.39 2.88 0.07
CA VAL A 52 -0.50 3.27 -1.03
C VAL A 52 0.29 2.07 -1.50
N LEU A 53 0.20 1.79 -2.78
CA LEU A 53 1.02 0.79 -3.46
C LEU A 53 2.06 1.53 -4.30
N THR A 54 3.31 1.16 -4.20
CA THR A 54 4.35 1.74 -5.04
C THR A 54 4.98 0.68 -5.92
N MET A 55 5.43 1.10 -7.10
CA MET A 55 6.10 0.22 -8.05
C MET A 55 7.27 0.95 -8.70
N GLY A 56 8.27 0.18 -9.11
CA GLY A 56 9.43 0.71 -9.80
C GLY A 56 9.36 0.46 -11.29
N GLN A 57 9.45 1.51 -12.08
CA GLN A 57 9.45 1.38 -13.54
C GLN A 57 10.68 0.62 -14.07
N ARG A 58 11.73 0.52 -13.26
CA ARG A 58 12.93 -0.26 -13.59
C ARG A 58 12.81 -1.72 -13.15
N VAL A 59 11.77 -2.06 -12.40
CA VAL A 59 11.56 -3.40 -11.82
C VAL A 59 10.45 -4.14 -12.54
N VAL A 60 9.37 -3.44 -12.89
CA VAL A 60 8.18 -4.06 -13.46
C VAL A 60 7.82 -3.40 -14.79
N GLY A 61 7.45 -4.21 -15.77
CA GLY A 61 6.95 -3.71 -17.05
C GLY A 61 5.51 -3.22 -16.95
N VAL A 62 5.10 -2.44 -17.93
CA VAL A 62 3.78 -1.79 -17.95
C VAL A 62 2.64 -2.80 -17.82
N GLU A 63 2.70 -3.91 -18.54
CA GLU A 63 1.61 -4.89 -18.53
C GLU A 63 1.45 -5.56 -17.18
N LEU A 64 2.55 -5.94 -16.53
CA LEU A 64 2.49 -6.52 -15.20
C LEU A 64 2.04 -5.47 -14.18
N ALA A 65 2.55 -4.25 -14.27
CA ALA A 65 2.14 -3.17 -13.38
C ALA A 65 0.64 -2.92 -13.46
N ARG A 66 0.09 -2.91 -14.68
CA ARG A 66 -1.35 -2.74 -14.91
C ARG A 66 -2.16 -3.85 -14.26
N ARG A 67 -1.69 -5.09 -14.40
CA ARG A 67 -2.36 -6.25 -13.81
C ARG A 67 -2.34 -6.20 -12.29
N LEU A 68 -1.19 -5.88 -11.70
CA LEU A 68 -1.05 -5.77 -10.25
C LEU A 68 -1.90 -4.64 -9.69
N ALA A 69 -1.94 -3.50 -10.36
CA ALA A 69 -2.79 -2.38 -9.97
C ALA A 69 -4.27 -2.78 -9.98
N LYS A 70 -4.70 -3.49 -11.01
CA LYS A 70 -6.07 -3.96 -11.13
C LYS A 70 -6.44 -4.95 -10.01
N GLU A 71 -5.54 -5.86 -9.68
CA GLU A 71 -5.74 -6.79 -8.57
C GLU A 71 -5.85 -6.03 -7.25
N TRP A 72 -4.94 -5.08 -7.04
CA TRP A 72 -4.85 -4.33 -5.79
C TRP A 72 -6.12 -3.53 -5.47
N ILE A 73 -6.67 -2.83 -6.46
CA ILE A 73 -7.88 -2.02 -6.22
C ILE A 73 -9.11 -2.86 -5.94
N GLY A 74 -9.06 -4.17 -6.25
CA GLY A 74 -10.15 -5.10 -5.96
C GLY A 74 -10.15 -5.66 -4.55
N TYR A 75 -9.06 -5.50 -3.80
CA TYR A 75 -8.97 -6.02 -2.44
C TYR A 75 -9.53 -5.04 -1.42
N ALA A 76 -10.02 -5.59 -0.30
CA ALA A 76 -10.48 -4.80 0.82
C ALA A 76 -9.98 -5.43 2.12
N PHE A 77 -9.54 -4.59 3.06
CA PHE A 77 -9.09 -5.06 4.36
C PHE A 77 -10.30 -5.50 5.20
N ASP A 78 -10.17 -6.65 5.85
CA ASP A 78 -11.19 -7.13 6.78
C ASP A 78 -10.80 -6.72 8.21
N PRO A 79 -11.51 -5.78 8.82
CA PRO A 79 -11.20 -5.32 10.18
C PRO A 79 -11.44 -6.40 11.25
N GLN A 80 -12.09 -7.51 10.89
CA GLN A 80 -12.30 -8.64 11.78
C GLN A 80 -11.22 -9.72 11.63
N SER A 81 -10.27 -9.54 10.71
CA SER A 81 -9.20 -10.51 10.49
C SER A 81 -8.19 -10.51 11.64
N SER A 82 -7.42 -11.58 11.72
CA SER A 82 -6.34 -11.68 12.71
C SER A 82 -5.25 -10.61 12.52
N SER A 83 -5.16 -10.02 11.33
CA SER A 83 -4.18 -8.98 11.05
C SER A 83 -4.58 -7.61 11.60
N ALA A 84 -5.85 -7.39 11.91
CA ALA A 84 -6.34 -6.08 12.38
C ALA A 84 -5.63 -5.59 13.63
N ALA A 85 -5.34 -6.49 14.58
CA ALA A 85 -4.61 -6.13 15.80
C ALA A 85 -3.21 -5.61 15.50
N LYS A 86 -2.53 -6.20 14.51
CA LYS A 86 -1.19 -5.79 14.10
C LYS A 86 -1.19 -4.41 13.44
N VAL A 87 -2.20 -4.13 12.63
CA VAL A 87 -2.36 -2.82 12.00
C VAL A 87 -2.62 -1.75 13.08
N ARG A 88 -3.44 -2.06 14.08
CA ARG A 88 -3.68 -1.13 15.19
C ARG A 88 -2.41 -0.79 15.96
N VAL A 89 -1.52 -1.75 16.14
CA VAL A 89 -0.23 -1.49 16.80
C VAL A 89 0.56 -0.44 16.03
N LEU A 90 0.58 -0.51 14.70
CA LEU A 90 1.26 0.49 13.87
C LEU A 90 0.63 1.87 14.02
N SER A 91 -0.70 1.94 14.00
CA SER A 91 -1.42 3.20 14.18
C SER A 91 -1.17 3.81 15.56
N ASP A 92 -1.20 2.98 16.60
CA ASP A 92 -0.93 3.43 17.97
C ASP A 92 0.50 3.96 18.11
N PHE A 93 1.45 3.30 17.47
CA PHE A 93 2.85 3.72 17.47
C PHE A 93 3.01 5.10 16.85
N GLU A 94 2.25 5.40 15.79
CA GLU A 94 2.29 6.71 15.13
C GLU A 94 1.50 7.78 15.89
N GLY A 95 0.71 7.40 16.87
CA GLY A 95 -0.16 8.33 17.57
C GLY A 95 -1.43 8.69 16.79
N CYS A 96 -1.86 7.80 15.89
CA CYS A 96 -3.05 8.01 15.07
C CYS A 96 -4.28 7.31 15.63
#